data_464685d26c8b9c8eec4afae60930ac6b
#
_entry.id   464685d26c8b9c8eec4afae60930ac6b
#
_cell.length_a   1.000
_cell.length_b   1.000
_cell.length_c   1.000
_cell.angle_alpha   90.00
_cell.angle_beta   90.00
_cell.angle_gamma   90.00
#
_symmetry.space_group_name_H-M   'P 1'
#
loop_
_entity.id
_entity.type
_entity.pdbx_description
1 polymer ?
#
loop_
_entity_poly.entity_id
_entity_poly.type
_entity_poly.pdbx_seq_one_letter_code
_entity_poly.pdbx_strand_id
1 'polypeptide(L)'
;MADYTNYTNKEMQAITLAKCIHDGQIAIVGTGLPLIGASVAKRLFAPKCNLIVESGLMDCSPIEVPRSVGDLRFMAHCGVQWPNVRFIGFEANEWLHDNERLIAFIGGAQIDPYGNVNSTCIGDYHNPKTRFTGSGGANGIATFANTIIMIQHEKRRFMQKIDYVTSPGWIDGPGGREKLGLPGNRGPQAVVTDLGILKFDEKTKRMYLAGYYETTTPEEVQENTGFDIDVSKAEKLAPPDPEVIRMIREEIDPGQAFI
;
A
#
# COMPACT_ATOMS: atom_id res chain seq x y z
N MET A 1 4.85 22.18 25.62
CA MET A 1 4.37 20.83 25.27
C MET A 1 4.30 20.76 23.77
N ALA A 2 4.72 19.65 23.16
CA ALA A 2 4.58 19.49 21.73
C ALA A 2 3.09 19.46 21.35
N ASP A 3 2.74 20.10 20.23
CA ASP A 3 1.37 20.12 19.71
C ASP A 3 1.18 18.93 18.74
N TYR A 4 0.37 17.95 19.13
CA TYR A 4 0.05 16.79 18.31
C TYR A 4 -1.33 16.91 17.63
N THR A 5 -2.02 18.04 17.79
CA THR A 5 -3.26 18.32 17.06
C THR A 5 -2.97 18.75 15.62
N ASN A 6 -1.76 19.26 15.35
CA ASN A 6 -1.30 19.59 14.02
C ASN A 6 -0.59 18.39 13.39
N TYR A 7 -1.06 17.93 12.22
CA TYR A 7 -0.55 16.75 11.52
C TYR A 7 -0.34 17.03 10.03
N THR A 8 0.52 16.23 9.40
CA THR A 8 0.80 16.29 7.97
C THR A 8 -0.06 15.28 7.20
N ASN A 9 -0.22 15.51 5.89
CA ASN A 9 -0.88 14.54 5.01
C ASN A 9 -0.14 13.18 4.97
N LYS A 10 1.18 13.15 5.16
CA LYS A 10 1.95 11.91 5.26
C LYS A 10 1.60 11.11 6.51
N GLU A 11 1.44 11.77 7.66
CA GLU A 11 1.02 11.12 8.90
C GLU A 11 -0.41 10.58 8.75
N MET A 12 -1.30 11.37 8.17
CA MET A 12 -2.66 10.91 7.88
C MET A 12 -2.68 9.73 6.91
N GLN A 13 -1.81 9.75 5.89
CA GLN A 13 -1.63 8.63 4.95
C GLN A 13 -1.15 7.36 5.68
N ALA A 14 -0.18 7.47 6.59
CA ALA A 14 0.29 6.34 7.40
C ALA A 14 -0.82 5.75 8.27
N ILE A 15 -1.65 6.59 8.89
CA ILE A 15 -2.79 6.16 9.70
C ILE A 15 -3.87 5.51 8.82
N THR A 16 -4.10 6.03 7.62
CA THR A 16 -5.03 5.44 6.65
C THR A 16 -4.56 4.07 6.19
N LEU A 17 -3.25 3.91 5.93
CA LEU A 17 -2.63 2.60 5.65
C LEU A 17 -2.81 1.63 6.83
N ALA A 18 -2.62 2.12 8.06
CA ALA A 18 -2.81 1.31 9.27
C ALA A 18 -4.22 0.73 9.38
N LYS A 19 -5.24 1.53 9.05
CA LYS A 19 -6.66 1.12 9.06
C LYS A 19 -7.02 0.10 7.97
N CYS A 20 -6.14 -0.12 6.99
CA CYS A 20 -6.32 -1.16 5.98
C CYS A 20 -5.86 -2.55 6.47
N ILE A 21 -5.21 -2.64 7.63
CA ILE A 21 -4.76 -3.91 8.23
C ILE A 21 -5.73 -4.32 9.32
N HIS A 22 -6.12 -5.60 9.33
CA HIS A 22 -7.06 -6.15 10.31
C HIS A 22 -6.44 -7.30 11.10
N ASP A 23 -7.00 -7.59 12.26
CA ASP A 23 -6.58 -8.71 13.09
C ASP A 23 -6.64 -10.05 12.33
N GLY A 24 -5.62 -10.86 12.54
CA GLY A 24 -5.48 -12.16 11.87
C GLY A 24 -4.93 -12.11 10.44
N GLN A 25 -4.78 -10.92 9.85
CA GLN A 25 -4.15 -10.79 8.54
C GLN A 25 -2.63 -10.97 8.62
N ILE A 26 -2.07 -11.36 7.50
CA ILE A 26 -0.64 -11.44 7.24
C ILE A 26 -0.30 -10.31 6.28
N ALA A 27 0.46 -9.33 6.75
CA ALA A 27 0.78 -8.13 5.98
C ALA A 27 2.23 -8.13 5.51
N ILE A 28 2.44 -8.18 4.19
CA ILE A 28 3.76 -7.99 3.56
C ILE A 28 4.01 -6.49 3.47
N VAL A 29 5.06 -6.03 4.14
CA VAL A 29 5.33 -4.60 4.31
C VAL A 29 6.73 -4.25 3.84
N GLY A 30 6.82 -3.23 2.98
CA GLY A 30 8.08 -2.58 2.62
C GLY A 30 8.48 -1.51 3.65
N THR A 31 9.74 -1.06 3.58
CA THR A 31 10.24 0.07 4.40
C THR A 31 9.55 1.39 4.01
N GLY A 32 9.68 2.39 4.88
CA GLY A 32 9.10 3.71 4.67
C GLY A 32 7.70 3.85 5.26
N LEU A 33 6.88 4.65 4.62
CA LEU A 33 5.53 4.96 5.09
C LEU A 33 4.63 3.73 5.33
N PRO A 34 4.67 2.68 4.49
CA PRO A 34 3.91 1.45 4.76
C PRO A 34 4.27 0.80 6.08
N LEU A 35 5.55 0.81 6.45
CA LEU A 35 6.01 0.24 7.71
C LEU A 35 5.57 1.06 8.92
N ILE A 36 5.53 2.40 8.79
CA ILE A 36 4.96 3.26 9.83
C ILE A 36 3.48 2.91 10.03
N GLY A 37 2.69 2.84 8.94
CA GLY A 37 1.30 2.43 9.00
C GLY A 37 1.11 1.04 9.63
N ALA A 38 1.92 0.07 9.23
CA ALA A 38 1.88 -1.28 9.79
C ALA A 38 2.26 -1.32 11.28
N SER A 39 3.21 -0.49 11.71
CA SER A 39 3.60 -0.36 13.12
C SER A 39 2.47 0.26 13.96
N VAL A 40 1.79 1.27 13.43
CA VAL A 40 0.57 1.84 14.05
C VAL A 40 -0.52 0.78 14.13
N ALA A 41 -0.77 0.03 13.03
CA ALA A 41 -1.78 -1.03 13.02
C ALA A 41 -1.49 -2.10 14.09
N LYS A 42 -0.27 -2.60 14.14
CA LYS A 42 0.16 -3.63 15.11
C LYS A 42 -0.01 -3.19 16.55
N ARG A 43 0.14 -1.89 16.85
CA ARG A 43 0.01 -1.35 18.22
C ARG A 43 -1.42 -1.00 18.62
N LEU A 44 -2.26 -0.55 17.67
CA LEU A 44 -3.57 0.05 18.00
C LEU A 44 -4.76 -0.65 17.34
N PHE A 45 -4.69 -0.95 16.05
CA PHE A 45 -5.89 -1.35 15.29
C PHE A 45 -5.97 -2.85 15.05
N ALA A 46 -4.83 -3.50 14.90
CA ALA A 46 -4.73 -4.92 14.54
C ALA A 46 -3.57 -5.61 15.29
N PRO A 47 -3.61 -5.72 16.62
CA PRO A 47 -2.50 -6.26 17.41
C PRO A 47 -2.20 -7.74 17.10
N LYS A 48 -3.14 -8.46 16.52
CA LYS A 48 -2.99 -9.87 16.11
C LYS A 48 -2.62 -10.04 14.64
N CYS A 49 -2.32 -8.95 13.90
CA CYS A 49 -1.78 -9.06 12.56
C CYS A 49 -0.34 -9.59 12.61
N ASN A 50 0.07 -10.30 11.56
CA ASN A 50 1.43 -10.78 11.40
C ASN A 50 2.14 -9.94 10.34
N LEU A 51 3.15 -9.18 10.73
CA LEU A 51 3.93 -8.36 9.80
C LEU A 51 5.09 -9.17 9.24
N ILE A 52 5.23 -9.14 7.93
CA ILE A 52 6.28 -9.83 7.20
C ILE A 52 7.03 -8.82 6.34
N VAL A 53 8.36 -8.93 6.34
CA VAL A 53 9.22 -8.12 5.48
C VAL A 53 9.93 -8.99 4.44
N GLU A 54 10.26 -8.39 3.31
CA GLU A 54 10.84 -9.06 2.13
C GLU A 54 12.13 -9.85 2.44
N SER A 55 12.86 -9.50 3.51
CA SER A 55 14.03 -10.26 3.98
C SER A 55 13.69 -11.63 4.61
N GLY A 56 12.41 -12.02 4.67
CA GLY A 56 11.95 -13.30 5.21
C GLY A 56 11.72 -13.29 6.73
N LEU A 57 11.67 -12.13 7.34
CA LEU A 57 11.36 -12.00 8.76
C LEU A 57 9.85 -11.91 8.96
N MET A 58 9.32 -12.71 9.88
CA MET A 58 7.89 -12.85 10.17
C MET A 58 7.58 -12.46 11.61
N ASP A 59 6.34 -12.02 11.82
CA ASP A 59 5.83 -11.50 13.10
C ASP A 59 6.72 -10.37 13.64
N CYS A 60 7.04 -9.46 12.74
CA CYS A 60 7.88 -8.31 13.08
C CYS A 60 7.09 -7.31 13.94
N SER A 61 7.73 -6.83 15.00
CA SER A 61 7.21 -5.79 15.87
C SER A 61 8.34 -4.83 16.30
N PRO A 62 8.94 -4.09 15.34
CA PRO A 62 10.05 -3.21 15.65
C PRO A 62 9.61 -2.08 16.58
N ILE A 63 10.47 -1.72 17.55
CA ILE A 63 10.23 -0.60 18.48
C ILE A 63 10.20 0.71 17.70
N GLU A 64 11.22 0.93 16.87
CA GLU A 64 11.32 2.06 15.95
C GLU A 64 11.31 1.56 14.51
N VAL A 65 10.88 2.41 13.58
CA VAL A 65 10.84 2.06 12.17
C VAL A 65 12.26 1.79 11.62
N PRO A 66 12.54 0.58 11.09
CA PRO A 66 13.81 0.28 10.46
C PRO A 66 13.98 1.00 9.12
N ARG A 67 15.22 1.38 8.81
CA ARG A 67 15.54 2.15 7.59
C ARG A 67 15.69 1.29 6.34
N SER A 68 15.87 -0.01 6.49
CA SER A 68 15.97 -0.96 5.38
C SER A 68 15.45 -2.34 5.80
N VAL A 69 15.16 -3.22 4.84
CA VAL A 69 14.73 -4.62 5.10
C VAL A 69 15.82 -5.47 5.74
N GLY A 70 17.09 -5.05 5.66
CA GLY A 70 18.23 -5.69 6.32
C GLY A 70 18.61 -5.07 7.66
N ASP A 71 17.82 -4.17 8.22
CA ASP A 71 18.10 -3.51 9.47
C ASP A 71 17.98 -4.51 10.64
N LEU A 72 18.98 -4.54 11.52
CA LEU A 72 19.04 -5.45 12.67
C LEU A 72 17.88 -5.28 13.65
N ARG A 73 17.21 -4.12 13.67
CA ARG A 73 16.02 -3.88 14.49
C ARG A 73 14.85 -4.79 14.11
N PHE A 74 14.74 -5.20 12.86
CA PHE A 74 13.78 -6.24 12.47
C PHE A 74 14.14 -7.60 13.08
N MET A 75 15.42 -7.99 13.01
CA MET A 75 15.87 -9.28 13.52
C MET A 75 15.72 -9.38 15.03
N ALA A 76 15.92 -8.29 15.76
CA ALA A 76 15.77 -8.24 17.21
C ALA A 76 14.32 -8.41 17.68
N HIS A 77 13.34 -8.12 16.81
CA HIS A 77 11.91 -8.10 17.14
C HIS A 77 11.08 -8.84 16.08
N CYS A 78 11.49 -10.05 15.72
CA CYS A 78 10.70 -10.96 14.88
C CYS A 78 10.54 -12.33 15.54
N GLY A 79 9.44 -13.00 15.22
CA GLY A 79 9.17 -14.35 15.74
C GLY A 79 9.94 -15.43 14.99
N VAL A 80 10.09 -15.28 13.66
CA VAL A 80 10.72 -16.28 12.78
C VAL A 80 11.51 -15.60 11.68
N GLN A 81 12.62 -16.22 11.28
CA GLN A 81 13.35 -15.87 10.06
C GLN A 81 13.29 -17.04 9.08
N TRP A 82 12.80 -16.76 7.87
CA TRP A 82 12.76 -17.73 6.78
C TRP A 82 13.66 -17.31 5.62
N PRO A 83 14.19 -18.27 4.84
CA PRO A 83 14.89 -17.93 3.60
C PRO A 83 13.99 -17.17 2.65
N ASN A 84 14.43 -16.01 2.19
CA ASN A 84 13.67 -15.10 1.35
C ASN A 84 13.06 -15.77 0.10
N VAL A 85 13.82 -16.65 -0.56
CA VAL A 85 13.37 -17.38 -1.76
C VAL A 85 12.15 -18.27 -1.51
N ARG A 86 12.03 -18.87 -0.33
CA ARG A 86 10.88 -19.70 0.04
C ARG A 86 9.65 -18.85 0.35
N PHE A 87 9.87 -17.68 0.92
CA PHE A 87 8.78 -16.80 1.32
C PHE A 87 8.05 -16.16 0.12
N ILE A 88 8.77 -15.67 -0.88
CA ILE A 88 8.18 -14.97 -2.05
C ILE A 88 7.73 -15.98 -3.14
N GLY A 89 8.30 -17.19 -3.18
CA GLY A 89 8.05 -18.17 -4.23
C GLY A 89 6.88 -19.12 -3.95
N PHE A 90 7.21 -20.36 -3.63
CA PHE A 90 6.25 -21.47 -3.60
C PHE A 90 5.49 -21.63 -2.30
N GLU A 91 6.12 -21.43 -1.15
CA GLU A 91 5.51 -21.72 0.16
C GLU A 91 4.51 -20.65 0.58
N ALA A 92 4.67 -19.40 0.17
CA ALA A 92 3.67 -18.38 0.38
C ALA A 92 2.36 -18.68 -0.37
N ASN A 93 2.43 -19.31 -1.53
CA ASN A 93 1.26 -19.69 -2.32
C ASN A 93 0.49 -20.87 -1.71
N GLU A 94 1.17 -21.88 -1.17
CA GLU A 94 0.51 -23.04 -0.54
C GLU A 94 -0.04 -22.68 0.85
N TRP A 95 0.62 -21.79 1.57
CA TRP A 95 0.21 -21.36 2.91
C TRP A 95 -1.03 -20.47 2.91
N LEU A 96 -1.28 -19.78 1.81
CA LEU A 96 -2.22 -18.67 1.76
C LEU A 96 -3.40 -18.99 0.81
N HIS A 97 -3.91 -20.21 0.90
CA HIS A 97 -5.20 -20.57 0.30
C HIS A 97 -6.38 -19.74 0.85
N ASP A 98 -6.20 -19.10 2.02
CA ASP A 98 -7.14 -18.15 2.58
C ASP A 98 -6.86 -16.74 2.02
N ASN A 99 -7.69 -16.33 1.08
CA ASN A 99 -7.53 -15.10 0.31
C ASN A 99 -7.68 -13.81 1.12
N GLU A 100 -8.41 -13.86 2.21
CA GLU A 100 -8.71 -12.68 3.03
C GLU A 100 -7.56 -12.34 4.00
N ARG A 101 -6.69 -13.30 4.26
CA ARG A 101 -5.62 -13.14 5.26
C ARG A 101 -4.39 -12.44 4.74
N LEU A 102 -4.06 -12.60 3.44
CA LEU A 102 -2.85 -12.00 2.88
C LEU A 102 -3.13 -10.63 2.30
N ILE A 103 -2.48 -9.63 2.88
CA ILE A 103 -2.47 -8.26 2.37
C ILE A 103 -1.04 -7.81 2.15
N ALA A 104 -0.80 -6.98 1.15
CA ALA A 104 0.53 -6.48 0.85
C ALA A 104 0.50 -5.02 0.41
N PHE A 105 1.55 -4.28 0.77
CA PHE A 105 1.71 -2.89 0.36
C PHE A 105 2.66 -2.81 -0.83
N ILE A 106 2.22 -2.15 -1.89
CA ILE A 106 3.02 -1.89 -3.09
C ILE A 106 2.95 -0.42 -3.48
N GLY A 107 3.95 0.05 -4.18
CA GLY A 107 3.99 1.41 -4.71
C GLY A 107 4.37 1.43 -6.19
N GLY A 108 4.28 2.61 -6.81
CA GLY A 108 4.66 2.77 -8.21
C GLY A 108 4.72 4.22 -8.67
N ALA A 109 5.07 4.39 -9.95
CA ALA A 109 5.17 5.71 -10.59
C ALA A 109 3.89 6.12 -11.31
N GLN A 110 3.12 5.14 -11.84
CA GLN A 110 1.83 5.37 -12.48
C GLN A 110 0.83 4.30 -12.04
N ILE A 111 -0.44 4.66 -12.04
CA ILE A 111 -1.59 3.78 -11.76
C ILE A 111 -2.73 4.09 -12.74
N ASP A 112 -3.48 3.07 -13.15
CA ASP A 112 -4.67 3.21 -13.99
C ASP A 112 -5.98 2.99 -13.19
N PRO A 113 -7.17 3.19 -13.82
CA PRO A 113 -8.46 3.03 -13.15
C PRO A 113 -8.72 1.65 -12.52
N TYR A 114 -7.97 0.63 -12.93
CA TYR A 114 -8.10 -0.74 -12.45
C TYR A 114 -7.02 -1.15 -11.45
N GLY A 115 -6.19 -0.18 -11.02
CA GLY A 115 -5.12 -0.43 -10.06
C GLY A 115 -3.95 -1.20 -10.63
N ASN A 116 -3.77 -1.25 -11.96
CA ASN A 116 -2.51 -1.70 -12.54
C ASN A 116 -1.43 -0.66 -12.25
N VAL A 117 -0.26 -1.12 -11.84
CA VAL A 117 0.82 -0.23 -11.39
C VAL A 117 2.03 -0.36 -12.29
N ASN A 118 2.60 0.78 -12.66
CA ASN A 118 3.85 0.89 -13.37
C ASN A 118 4.98 1.37 -12.45
N SER A 119 6.03 0.59 -12.34
CA SER A 119 7.31 0.93 -11.71
C SER A 119 8.50 0.57 -12.60
N THR A 120 8.28 0.41 -13.91
CA THR A 120 9.29 -0.02 -14.88
C THR A 120 9.83 1.13 -15.72
N CYS A 121 8.97 1.86 -16.42
CA CYS A 121 9.42 2.94 -17.29
C CYS A 121 8.32 3.94 -17.63
N ILE A 122 8.70 5.12 -18.06
CA ILE A 122 7.83 6.11 -18.71
C ILE A 122 8.15 6.11 -20.21
N GLY A 123 7.11 6.04 -21.04
CA GLY A 123 7.22 5.94 -22.48
C GLY A 123 7.45 4.50 -22.97
N ASP A 124 7.97 4.37 -24.19
CA ASP A 124 8.21 3.06 -24.82
C ASP A 124 9.20 2.20 -24.00
N TYR A 125 8.90 0.90 -23.86
CA TYR A 125 9.71 -0.01 -23.04
C TYR A 125 11.14 -0.16 -23.58
N HIS A 126 11.35 -0.18 -24.91
CA HIS A 126 12.65 -0.37 -25.54
C HIS A 126 13.44 0.94 -25.65
N ASN A 127 12.75 2.10 -25.66
CA ASN A 127 13.36 3.43 -25.69
C ASN A 127 12.67 4.38 -24.68
N PRO A 128 12.79 4.11 -23.37
CA PRO A 128 12.05 4.84 -22.37
C PRO A 128 12.59 6.26 -22.14
N LYS A 129 11.67 7.21 -21.93
CA LYS A 129 12.02 8.54 -21.45
C LYS A 129 12.63 8.49 -20.05
N THR A 130 12.12 7.59 -19.21
CA THR A 130 12.63 7.33 -17.85
C THR A 130 12.57 5.83 -17.58
N ARG A 131 13.67 5.26 -17.07
CA ARG A 131 13.73 3.88 -16.57
C ARG A 131 13.77 3.91 -15.06
N PHE A 132 12.88 3.13 -14.41
CA PHE A 132 12.87 2.91 -12.97
C PHE A 132 13.60 1.61 -12.61
N THR A 133 13.69 1.35 -11.30
CA THR A 133 14.34 0.16 -10.76
C THR A 133 13.59 -1.15 -11.04
N GLY A 134 12.33 -1.09 -11.46
CA GLY A 134 11.46 -2.23 -11.71
C GLY A 134 10.60 -2.60 -10.51
N SER A 135 10.12 -3.84 -10.50
CA SER A 135 9.13 -4.30 -9.52
C SER A 135 9.70 -4.66 -8.15
N GLY A 136 10.97 -5.09 -8.08
CA GLY A 136 11.35 -5.89 -6.91
C GLY A 136 10.37 -7.06 -6.74
N GLY A 137 9.91 -7.29 -5.51
CA GLY A 137 8.89 -8.30 -5.21
C GLY A 137 7.45 -7.92 -5.60
N ALA A 138 7.17 -6.64 -5.94
CA ALA A 138 5.81 -6.15 -6.11
C ALA A 138 5.03 -6.83 -7.25
N ASN A 139 5.70 -7.25 -8.34
CA ASN A 139 5.04 -8.01 -9.41
C ASN A 139 4.50 -9.35 -8.88
N GLY A 140 5.36 -10.16 -8.27
CA GLY A 140 4.97 -11.45 -7.69
C GLY A 140 3.88 -11.27 -6.63
N ILE A 141 4.06 -10.34 -5.71
CA ILE A 141 3.10 -10.01 -4.65
C ILE A 141 1.73 -9.67 -5.25
N ALA A 142 1.66 -8.82 -6.26
CA ALA A 142 0.42 -8.42 -6.92
C ALA A 142 -0.29 -9.56 -7.67
N THR A 143 0.41 -10.66 -7.97
CA THR A 143 -0.21 -11.84 -8.59
C THR A 143 -0.98 -12.69 -7.59
N PHE A 144 -0.55 -12.79 -6.32
CA PHE A 144 -1.11 -13.73 -5.35
C PHE A 144 -1.70 -13.10 -4.07
N ALA A 145 -1.47 -11.80 -3.79
CA ALA A 145 -1.97 -11.15 -2.59
C ALA A 145 -3.08 -10.14 -2.91
N ASN A 146 -3.88 -9.82 -1.90
CA ASN A 146 -4.63 -8.58 -1.88
C ASN A 146 -3.66 -7.42 -1.66
N THR A 147 -3.79 -6.34 -2.43
CA THR A 147 -2.83 -5.25 -2.35
C THR A 147 -3.46 -3.93 -1.91
N ILE A 148 -2.73 -3.19 -1.10
CA ILE A 148 -2.93 -1.77 -0.84
C ILE A 148 -1.84 -1.02 -1.59
N ILE A 149 -2.27 -0.17 -2.51
CA ILE A 149 -1.36 0.59 -3.35
C ILE A 149 -1.13 1.95 -2.67
N MET A 150 0.13 2.29 -2.46
CA MET A 150 0.52 3.60 -1.96
C MET A 150 1.18 4.40 -3.08
N ILE A 151 0.64 5.57 -3.39
CA ILE A 151 1.15 6.44 -4.45
C ILE A 151 0.80 7.90 -4.14
N GLN A 152 1.65 8.84 -4.54
CA GLN A 152 1.35 10.25 -4.44
C GLN A 152 0.28 10.65 -5.47
N HIS A 153 -0.71 11.45 -5.07
CA HIS A 153 -1.84 11.80 -5.90
C HIS A 153 -1.52 12.96 -6.83
N GLU A 154 -1.01 12.63 -7.99
CA GLU A 154 -0.65 13.58 -9.04
C GLU A 154 -1.21 13.13 -10.39
N LYS A 155 -1.76 14.04 -11.18
CA LYS A 155 -2.36 13.75 -12.49
C LYS A 155 -1.46 12.94 -13.44
N ARG A 156 -0.15 13.18 -13.38
CA ARG A 156 0.85 12.44 -14.16
C ARG A 156 1.04 10.99 -13.71
N ARG A 157 0.57 10.65 -12.51
CA ARG A 157 0.65 9.30 -11.95
C ARG A 157 -0.67 8.54 -12.11
N PHE A 158 -1.81 9.22 -12.00
CA PHE A 158 -3.15 8.66 -12.20
C PHE A 158 -3.56 8.81 -13.66
N MET A 159 -3.29 7.78 -14.47
CA MET A 159 -3.46 7.84 -15.92
C MET A 159 -4.57 6.91 -16.39
N GLN A 160 -5.33 7.32 -17.42
CA GLN A 160 -6.32 6.44 -18.05
C GLN A 160 -5.69 5.15 -18.58
N LYS A 161 -4.43 5.22 -19.03
CA LYS A 161 -3.61 4.09 -19.46
C LYS A 161 -2.17 4.35 -19.07
N ILE A 162 -1.59 3.43 -18.33
CA ILE A 162 -0.18 3.46 -17.92
C ILE A 162 0.74 2.97 -19.04
N ASP A 163 1.99 3.42 -19.05
CA ASP A 163 2.94 3.10 -20.11
C ASP A 163 3.42 1.64 -20.08
N TYR A 164 3.42 1.03 -18.90
CA TYR A 164 3.82 -0.36 -18.70
C TYR A 164 3.11 -0.95 -17.47
N VAL A 165 2.61 -2.18 -17.55
CA VAL A 165 2.06 -2.91 -16.40
C VAL A 165 3.17 -3.70 -15.73
N THR A 166 3.67 -3.17 -14.60
CA THR A 166 4.68 -3.88 -13.79
C THR A 166 4.00 -4.82 -12.80
N SER A 167 3.00 -4.33 -12.08
CA SER A 167 2.24 -5.09 -11.09
C SER A 167 0.77 -5.11 -11.50
N PRO A 168 0.18 -6.32 -11.72
CA PRO A 168 -1.18 -6.42 -12.20
C PRO A 168 -2.20 -6.02 -11.12
N GLY A 169 -3.13 -5.14 -11.49
CA GLY A 169 -4.35 -4.85 -10.74
C GLY A 169 -5.51 -5.74 -11.19
N TRP A 170 -6.66 -5.12 -11.44
CA TRP A 170 -7.84 -5.78 -12.02
C TRP A 170 -7.78 -5.87 -13.56
N ILE A 171 -6.64 -5.53 -14.17
CA ILE A 171 -6.32 -5.57 -15.60
C ILE A 171 -7.23 -4.63 -16.41
N ASP A 172 -8.27 -5.14 -17.02
CA ASP A 172 -9.28 -4.42 -17.83
C ASP A 172 -10.68 -4.50 -17.22
N GLY A 173 -10.78 -4.96 -15.97
CA GLY A 173 -12.02 -5.06 -15.22
C GLY A 173 -12.43 -6.50 -14.88
N PRO A 174 -13.74 -6.77 -14.79
CA PRO A 174 -14.24 -8.09 -14.39
C PRO A 174 -13.75 -9.21 -15.31
N GLY A 175 -13.20 -10.28 -14.71
CA GLY A 175 -12.64 -11.41 -15.46
C GLY A 175 -11.27 -11.14 -16.10
N GLY A 176 -10.73 -9.93 -15.97
CA GLY A 176 -9.43 -9.56 -16.57
C GLY A 176 -8.28 -10.38 -16.00
N ARG A 177 -8.26 -10.59 -14.69
CA ARG A 177 -7.23 -11.40 -14.03
C ARG A 177 -7.30 -12.85 -14.46
N GLU A 178 -8.48 -13.45 -14.48
CA GLU A 178 -8.70 -14.86 -14.83
C GLU A 178 -8.28 -15.16 -16.27
N LYS A 179 -8.50 -14.24 -17.22
CA LYS A 179 -8.02 -14.36 -18.61
C LYS A 179 -6.50 -14.49 -18.70
N LEU A 180 -5.77 -13.96 -17.74
CA LEU A 180 -4.31 -14.03 -17.64
C LEU A 180 -3.82 -15.18 -16.75
N GLY A 181 -4.73 -16.05 -16.26
CA GLY A 181 -4.39 -17.13 -15.34
C GLY A 181 -4.08 -16.66 -13.91
N LEU A 182 -4.46 -15.43 -13.55
CA LEU A 182 -4.30 -14.89 -12.21
C LEU A 182 -5.55 -15.15 -11.36
N PRO A 183 -5.42 -15.28 -10.02
CA PRO A 183 -6.58 -15.43 -9.13
C PRO A 183 -7.53 -14.23 -9.24
N GLY A 184 -8.80 -14.48 -9.60
CA GLY A 184 -9.81 -13.43 -9.75
C GLY A 184 -10.42 -12.92 -8.45
N ASN A 185 -10.17 -13.63 -7.36
CA ASN A 185 -10.62 -13.27 -6.02
C ASN A 185 -9.56 -12.49 -5.20
N ARG A 186 -8.42 -12.15 -5.80
CA ARG A 186 -7.34 -11.37 -5.21
C ARG A 186 -6.96 -10.23 -6.14
N GLY A 187 -6.58 -9.10 -5.57
CA GLY A 187 -6.18 -7.92 -6.33
C GLY A 187 -6.15 -6.67 -5.45
N PRO A 188 -6.06 -5.48 -6.05
CA PRO A 188 -6.04 -4.25 -5.28
C PRO A 188 -7.35 -4.02 -4.54
N GLN A 189 -7.24 -3.74 -3.24
CA GLN A 189 -8.36 -3.44 -2.35
C GLN A 189 -8.55 -1.94 -2.15
N ALA A 190 -7.43 -1.21 -2.08
CA ALA A 190 -7.42 0.24 -1.93
C ALA A 190 -6.19 0.88 -2.54
N VAL A 191 -6.30 2.17 -2.82
CA VAL A 191 -5.19 3.07 -3.14
C VAL A 191 -5.18 4.17 -2.09
N VAL A 192 -4.11 4.29 -1.33
CA VAL A 192 -3.95 5.30 -0.30
C VAL A 192 -2.94 6.34 -0.78
N THR A 193 -3.39 7.59 -0.81
CA THR A 193 -2.62 8.72 -1.32
C THR A 193 -2.45 9.79 -0.25
N ASP A 194 -1.74 10.84 -0.57
CA ASP A 194 -1.62 12.05 0.26
C ASP A 194 -2.89 12.94 0.23
N LEU A 195 -3.91 12.60 -0.57
CA LEU A 195 -5.19 13.30 -0.62
C LEU A 195 -6.35 12.50 -0.02
N GLY A 196 -6.23 11.17 0.07
CA GLY A 196 -7.31 10.32 0.57
C GLY A 196 -7.14 8.84 0.25
N ILE A 197 -8.24 8.11 0.31
CA ILE A 197 -8.33 6.69 0.02
C ILE A 197 -9.34 6.42 -1.10
N LEU A 198 -8.90 5.67 -2.10
CA LEU A 198 -9.73 5.16 -3.17
C LEU A 198 -9.94 3.65 -2.96
N LYS A 199 -11.10 3.16 -3.35
CA LYS A 199 -11.45 1.73 -3.35
C LYS A 199 -11.91 1.30 -4.73
N PHE A 200 -12.14 0.01 -4.90
CA PHE A 200 -12.56 -0.56 -6.17
C PHE A 200 -14.02 -1.02 -6.09
N ASP A 201 -14.82 -0.63 -7.07
CA ASP A 201 -16.20 -1.09 -7.18
C ASP A 201 -16.24 -2.60 -7.48
N GLU A 202 -17.08 -3.34 -6.77
CA GLU A 202 -17.11 -4.80 -6.87
C GLU A 202 -17.51 -5.31 -8.26
N LYS A 203 -18.38 -4.58 -8.97
CA LYS A 203 -18.92 -5.01 -10.26
C LYS A 203 -18.04 -4.58 -11.42
N THR A 204 -17.59 -3.34 -11.41
CA THR A 204 -16.82 -2.75 -12.53
C THR A 204 -15.32 -2.90 -12.35
N LYS A 205 -14.86 -3.18 -11.13
CA LYS A 205 -13.44 -3.18 -10.74
C LYS A 205 -12.72 -1.85 -10.98
N ARG A 206 -13.45 -0.77 -11.25
CA ARG A 206 -12.87 0.58 -11.35
C ARG A 206 -12.74 1.21 -9.98
N MET A 207 -11.68 2.01 -9.81
CA MET A 207 -11.52 2.76 -8.57
C MET A 207 -12.51 3.93 -8.47
N TYR A 208 -12.89 4.24 -7.25
CA TYR A 208 -13.72 5.38 -6.86
C TYR A 208 -13.14 6.03 -5.60
N LEU A 209 -13.44 7.31 -5.37
CA LEU A 209 -13.03 7.99 -4.13
C LEU A 209 -13.93 7.51 -2.97
N ALA A 210 -13.32 6.84 -2.00
CA ALA A 210 -14.03 6.36 -0.81
C ALA A 210 -13.93 7.35 0.36
N GLY A 211 -12.80 8.06 0.47
CA GLY A 211 -12.62 9.07 1.50
C GLY A 211 -11.52 10.07 1.15
N TYR A 212 -11.66 11.29 1.65
CA TYR A 212 -10.68 12.37 1.44
C TYR A 212 -10.28 13.01 2.77
N TYR A 213 -9.07 13.54 2.82
CA TYR A 213 -8.55 14.18 4.03
C TYR A 213 -9.15 15.58 4.21
N GLU A 214 -9.13 16.08 5.46
CA GLU A 214 -9.67 17.38 5.79
C GLU A 214 -9.03 18.53 5.03
N THR A 215 -7.76 18.35 4.61
CA THR A 215 -6.94 19.32 3.87
C THR A 215 -7.23 19.37 2.37
N THR A 216 -8.16 18.54 1.86
CA THR A 216 -8.49 18.43 0.43
C THR A 216 -9.99 18.37 0.19
N THR A 217 -10.39 18.32 -1.07
CA THR A 217 -11.79 18.18 -1.52
C THR A 217 -11.92 17.10 -2.61
N PRO A 218 -13.13 16.55 -2.86
CA PRO A 218 -13.36 15.63 -3.96
C PRO A 218 -12.99 16.22 -5.33
N GLU A 219 -13.21 17.53 -5.53
CA GLU A 219 -12.88 18.25 -6.75
C GLU A 219 -11.36 18.28 -6.97
N GLU A 220 -10.58 18.56 -5.92
CA GLU A 220 -9.12 18.54 -5.98
C GLU A 220 -8.59 17.13 -6.30
N VAL A 221 -9.20 16.10 -5.75
CA VAL A 221 -8.87 14.71 -6.09
C VAL A 221 -9.13 14.44 -7.58
N GLN A 222 -10.30 14.86 -8.12
CA GLN A 222 -10.61 14.71 -9.53
C GLN A 222 -9.65 15.50 -10.43
N GLU A 223 -9.27 16.71 -10.06
CA GLU A 223 -8.33 17.55 -10.83
C GLU A 223 -6.95 16.91 -10.94
N ASN A 224 -6.53 16.20 -9.89
CA ASN A 224 -5.26 15.47 -9.80
C ASN A 224 -5.35 14.03 -10.33
N THR A 225 -6.51 13.62 -10.87
CA THR A 225 -6.73 12.32 -11.50
C THR A 225 -6.85 12.49 -13.03
N GLY A 226 -6.11 11.69 -13.81
CA GLY A 226 -6.10 11.75 -15.27
C GLY A 226 -7.23 10.97 -15.96
N PHE A 227 -8.23 10.55 -15.20
CA PHE A 227 -9.45 9.89 -15.67
C PHE A 227 -10.64 10.27 -14.80
N ASP A 228 -11.85 10.05 -15.29
CA ASP A 228 -13.06 10.30 -14.50
C ASP A 228 -13.15 9.31 -13.34
N ILE A 229 -13.25 9.86 -12.11
CA ILE A 229 -13.38 9.08 -10.89
C ILE A 229 -14.76 9.35 -10.24
N ASP A 230 -15.43 8.30 -9.81
CA ASP A 230 -16.67 8.44 -9.05
C ASP A 230 -16.36 8.98 -7.64
N VAL A 231 -16.85 10.18 -7.36
CA VAL A 231 -16.71 10.86 -6.06
C VAL A 231 -18.03 10.85 -5.26
N SER A 232 -19.09 10.25 -5.79
CA SER A 232 -20.43 10.27 -5.18
C SER A 232 -20.51 9.57 -3.81
N LYS A 233 -19.56 8.68 -3.54
CA LYS A 233 -19.45 7.91 -2.30
C LYS A 233 -18.38 8.45 -1.35
N ALA A 234 -17.78 9.60 -1.69
CA ALA A 234 -16.66 10.14 -0.94
C ALA A 234 -17.08 10.70 0.41
N GLU A 235 -16.44 10.23 1.46
CA GLU A 235 -16.66 10.71 2.83
C GLU A 235 -15.45 11.52 3.32
N LYS A 236 -15.69 12.62 4.03
CA LYS A 236 -14.62 13.35 4.69
C LYS A 236 -14.09 12.51 5.86
N LEU A 237 -12.81 12.19 5.84
CA LEU A 237 -12.17 11.44 6.92
C LEU A 237 -11.94 12.33 8.14
N ALA A 238 -12.24 11.80 9.32
CA ALA A 238 -11.97 12.49 10.56
C ALA A 238 -10.44 12.68 10.77
N PRO A 239 -10.04 13.80 11.41
CA PRO A 239 -8.65 14.01 11.79
C PRO A 239 -8.16 12.87 12.70
N PRO A 240 -6.84 12.62 12.72
CA PRO A 240 -6.26 11.58 13.56
C PRO A 240 -6.34 11.97 15.05
N ASP A 241 -6.38 10.94 15.91
CA ASP A 241 -6.21 11.14 17.35
C ASP A 241 -4.80 11.71 17.61
N PRO A 242 -4.65 12.79 18.39
CA PRO A 242 -3.37 13.36 18.76
C PRO A 242 -2.40 12.36 19.41
N GLU A 243 -2.91 11.37 20.13
CA GLU A 243 -2.09 10.34 20.74
C GLU A 243 -1.44 9.41 19.67
N VAL A 244 -2.12 9.18 18.55
CA VAL A 244 -1.55 8.43 17.41
C VAL A 244 -0.43 9.24 16.76
N ILE A 245 -0.59 10.54 16.61
CA ILE A 245 0.45 11.44 16.10
C ILE A 245 1.66 11.46 17.04
N ARG A 246 1.43 11.55 18.36
CA ARG A 246 2.50 11.45 19.36
C ARG A 246 3.27 10.14 19.21
N MET A 247 2.55 9.02 19.14
CA MET A 247 3.16 7.70 18.98
C MET A 247 4.02 7.61 17.70
N ILE A 248 3.54 8.15 16.58
CA ILE A 248 4.31 8.16 15.33
C ILE A 248 5.61 8.95 15.53
N ARG A 249 5.52 10.16 16.07
CA ARG A 249 6.66 11.09 16.18
C ARG A 249 7.65 10.73 17.27
N GLU A 250 7.20 10.18 18.39
CA GLU A 250 8.07 9.92 19.55
C GLU A 250 8.54 8.47 19.66
N GLU A 251 7.77 7.51 19.11
CA GLU A 251 8.03 6.10 19.33
C GLU A 251 8.33 5.33 18.04
N ILE A 252 7.57 5.59 16.96
CA ILE A 252 7.71 4.80 15.72
C ILE A 252 8.79 5.38 14.82
N ASP A 253 8.76 6.70 14.56
CA ASP A 253 9.75 7.40 13.72
C ASP A 253 10.34 8.62 14.44
N PRO A 254 10.95 8.46 15.63
CA PRO A 254 11.49 9.59 16.41
C PRO A 254 12.61 10.33 15.69
N GLY A 255 13.26 9.67 14.77
CA GLY A 255 14.30 10.27 13.92
C GLY A 255 13.78 10.95 12.66
N GLN A 256 12.46 11.01 12.45
CA GLN A 256 11.83 11.59 11.26
C GLN A 256 12.46 11.09 9.95
N ALA A 257 12.68 9.76 9.89
CA ALA A 257 13.37 9.15 8.76
C ALA A 257 12.50 9.05 7.51
N PHE A 258 11.18 9.04 7.69
CA PHE A 258 10.20 8.85 6.62
C PHE A 258 9.04 9.86 6.64
N ILE A 259 8.72 10.44 7.81
CA ILE A 259 7.62 11.42 7.97
C ILE A 259 8.18 12.73 8.53
#